data_2471fd6712b12a9338c2450e8ad98a14
#
_entry.id   2471fd6712b12a9338c2450e8ad98a14
#
_cell.length_a   1.000
_cell.length_b   1.000
_cell.length_c   1.000
_cell.angle_alpha   90.00
_cell.angle_beta   90.00
_cell.angle_gamma   90.00
#
_symmetry.space_group_name_H-M   'P 1'
#
loop_
_entity.id
_entity.type
_entity.pdbx_description
1 polymer ?
#
loop_
_entity_poly.entity_id
_entity_poly.type
_entity_poly.pdbx_seq_one_letter_code
_entity_poly.pdbx_strand_id
1 'polypeptide(L)'
;MKRLAIHIVEDDPIIATDIKMTAETLGHTVVGVSHCAEKCLVQLRNVKPDLLLLDIDLGRGQEDGISLAKTIKSAHGIPFLYLTSYFDDSTVARASETQPSAYVLKPFQEKDLKVALDMATYKCSQAGKAAPLKTTQLFVKDSKGVMEPIQISEILFFSANDNYCYIHTAQEKYLVLHKLKDFVSEYQMHGFVQIHRSYVININ
;
A
#
# COMPACT_ATOMS: atom_id res chain seq x y z
N MET A 1 9.56 -13.01 -11.84
CA MET A 1 8.78 -12.55 -10.66
C MET A 1 8.35 -13.76 -9.84
N LYS A 2 8.28 -13.63 -8.50
CA LYS A 2 7.73 -14.71 -7.65
C LYS A 2 6.22 -14.77 -7.86
N ARG A 3 5.69 -15.95 -8.17
CA ARG A 3 4.25 -16.19 -8.24
C ARG A 3 3.67 -16.16 -6.82
N LEU A 4 2.66 -15.33 -6.58
CA LEU A 4 1.96 -15.22 -5.30
C LEU A 4 0.68 -16.02 -5.32
N ALA A 5 0.32 -16.60 -4.17
CA ALA A 5 -1.00 -17.10 -3.86
C ALA A 5 -1.83 -15.94 -3.28
N ILE A 6 -2.83 -15.48 -4.02
CA ILE A 6 -3.63 -14.28 -3.70
C ILE A 6 -5.03 -14.69 -3.26
N HIS A 7 -5.52 -14.07 -2.18
CA HIS A 7 -6.92 -14.14 -1.79
C HIS A 7 -7.57 -12.77 -1.97
N ILE A 8 -8.74 -12.74 -2.61
CA ILE A 8 -9.49 -11.51 -2.94
C ILE A 8 -10.68 -11.40 -1.98
N VAL A 9 -10.90 -10.18 -1.46
CA VAL A 9 -12.09 -9.85 -0.66
C VAL A 9 -12.76 -8.64 -1.30
N GLU A 10 -13.90 -8.88 -1.92
CA GLU A 10 -14.65 -7.92 -2.76
C GLU A 10 -16.12 -8.31 -2.75
N ASP A 11 -17.01 -7.42 -2.35
CA ASP A 11 -18.44 -7.71 -2.22
C ASP A 11 -19.15 -7.83 -3.58
N ASP A 12 -18.70 -7.08 -4.59
CA ASP A 12 -19.23 -7.19 -5.96
C ASP A 12 -18.59 -8.38 -6.72
N PRO A 13 -19.38 -9.40 -7.12
CA PRO A 13 -18.86 -10.57 -7.81
C PRO A 13 -18.27 -10.26 -9.19
N ILE A 14 -18.73 -9.20 -9.86
CA ILE A 14 -18.24 -8.80 -11.18
C ILE A 14 -16.85 -8.20 -11.03
N ILE A 15 -16.70 -7.27 -10.08
CA ILE A 15 -15.41 -6.66 -9.77
C ILE A 15 -14.42 -7.71 -9.25
N ALA A 16 -14.85 -8.61 -8.37
CA ALA A 16 -14.03 -9.72 -7.89
C ALA A 16 -13.51 -10.61 -9.03
N THR A 17 -14.35 -10.86 -10.04
CA THR A 17 -13.97 -11.65 -11.23
C THR A 17 -12.94 -10.90 -12.06
N ASP A 18 -13.10 -9.61 -12.29
CA ASP A 18 -12.16 -8.77 -13.03
C ASP A 18 -10.79 -8.71 -12.35
N ILE A 19 -10.79 -8.47 -11.03
CA ILE A 19 -9.56 -8.52 -10.22
C ILE A 19 -8.86 -9.87 -10.34
N LYS A 20 -9.62 -10.96 -10.26
CA LYS A 20 -9.09 -12.32 -10.39
C LYS A 20 -8.44 -12.53 -11.76
N MET A 21 -9.14 -12.22 -12.84
CA MET A 21 -8.63 -12.38 -14.20
C MET A 21 -7.35 -11.56 -14.41
N THR A 22 -7.33 -10.32 -13.93
CA THR A 22 -6.15 -9.44 -14.00
C THR A 22 -4.97 -10.03 -13.22
N ALA A 23 -5.17 -10.48 -11.99
CA ALA A 23 -4.11 -11.10 -11.19
C ALA A 23 -3.55 -12.39 -11.82
N GLU A 24 -4.42 -13.21 -12.40
CA GLU A 24 -4.02 -14.45 -13.11
C GLU A 24 -3.27 -14.15 -14.41
N THR A 25 -3.67 -13.14 -15.17
CA THR A 25 -2.96 -12.65 -16.36
C THR A 25 -1.55 -12.15 -16.00
N LEU A 26 -1.39 -11.53 -14.86
CA LEU A 26 -0.09 -11.10 -14.32
C LEU A 26 0.77 -12.26 -13.78
N GLY A 27 0.29 -13.49 -13.88
CA GLY A 27 1.05 -14.71 -13.53
C GLY A 27 0.94 -15.14 -12.07
N HIS A 28 0.03 -14.55 -11.29
CA HIS A 28 -0.25 -14.97 -9.92
C HIS A 28 -1.30 -16.07 -9.85
N THR A 29 -1.57 -16.63 -8.68
CA THR A 29 -2.61 -17.64 -8.46
C THR A 29 -3.65 -17.11 -7.49
N VAL A 30 -4.91 -17.05 -7.88
CA VAL A 30 -5.99 -16.72 -6.95
C VAL A 30 -6.44 -17.99 -6.26
N VAL A 31 -6.19 -18.08 -4.95
CA VAL A 31 -6.46 -19.25 -4.10
C VAL A 31 -7.79 -19.16 -3.37
N GLY A 32 -8.45 -18.01 -3.41
CA GLY A 32 -9.78 -17.82 -2.85
C GLY A 32 -10.36 -16.45 -3.20
N VAL A 33 -11.69 -16.39 -3.18
CA VAL A 33 -12.48 -15.16 -3.31
C VAL A 33 -13.55 -15.18 -2.24
N SER A 34 -13.67 -14.10 -1.50
CA SER A 34 -14.69 -13.90 -0.46
C SER A 34 -15.44 -12.59 -0.73
N HIS A 35 -16.75 -12.60 -0.49
CA HIS A 35 -17.59 -11.43 -0.71
C HIS A 35 -17.98 -10.71 0.59
N CYS A 36 -17.38 -11.09 1.72
CA CYS A 36 -17.52 -10.44 3.01
C CYS A 36 -16.40 -10.88 3.97
N ALA A 37 -16.21 -10.10 5.04
CA ALA A 37 -15.17 -10.32 6.04
C ALA A 37 -15.29 -11.71 6.71
N GLU A 38 -16.49 -12.11 7.11
CA GLU A 38 -16.74 -13.39 7.79
C GLU A 38 -16.31 -14.60 6.93
N LYS A 39 -16.71 -14.62 5.65
CA LYS A 39 -16.32 -15.69 4.72
C LYS A 39 -14.81 -15.72 4.49
N CYS A 40 -14.17 -14.55 4.41
CA CYS A 40 -12.71 -14.46 4.32
C CYS A 40 -12.05 -15.15 5.51
N LEU A 41 -12.41 -14.80 6.74
CA LEU A 41 -11.84 -15.38 7.95
C LEU A 41 -12.06 -16.90 8.06
N VAL A 42 -13.21 -17.40 7.58
CA VAL A 42 -13.47 -18.85 7.51
C VAL A 42 -12.53 -19.53 6.51
N GLN A 43 -12.36 -18.95 5.33
CA GLN A 43 -11.51 -19.53 4.27
C GLN A 43 -10.03 -19.51 4.67
N LEU A 44 -9.56 -18.45 5.34
CA LEU A 44 -8.18 -18.35 5.83
C LEU A 44 -7.76 -19.42 6.84
N ARG A 45 -8.72 -20.15 7.44
CA ARG A 45 -8.42 -21.32 8.29
C ARG A 45 -7.84 -22.49 7.47
N ASN A 46 -8.23 -22.60 6.20
CA ASN A 46 -7.87 -23.72 5.33
C ASN A 46 -6.89 -23.31 4.21
N VAL A 47 -6.80 -22.03 3.90
CA VAL A 47 -5.97 -21.49 2.81
C VAL A 47 -4.99 -20.49 3.41
N LYS A 48 -3.73 -20.57 2.99
CA LYS A 48 -2.67 -19.64 3.39
C LYS A 48 -2.20 -18.84 2.17
N PRO A 49 -2.82 -17.68 1.87
CA PRO A 49 -2.36 -16.83 0.79
C PRO A 49 -1.06 -16.11 1.18
N ASP A 50 -0.28 -15.75 0.18
CA ASP A 50 0.90 -14.88 0.33
C ASP A 50 0.48 -13.41 0.48
N LEU A 51 -0.69 -13.03 -0.08
CA LEU A 51 -1.20 -11.66 -0.14
C LEU A 51 -2.73 -11.63 -0.20
N LEU A 52 -3.34 -10.63 0.46
CA LEU A 52 -4.76 -10.33 0.26
C LEU A 52 -4.94 -9.05 -0.56
N LEU A 53 -5.93 -9.08 -1.46
CA LEU A 53 -6.49 -7.91 -2.12
C LEU A 53 -7.81 -7.61 -1.42
N LEU A 54 -7.91 -6.47 -0.74
CA LEU A 54 -9.05 -6.11 0.09
C LEU A 54 -9.76 -4.87 -0.45
N ASP A 55 -11.05 -4.96 -0.69
CA ASP A 55 -11.84 -3.73 -0.75
C ASP A 55 -12.06 -3.17 0.66
N ILE A 56 -12.08 -1.85 0.76
CA ILE A 56 -12.42 -1.14 2.02
C ILE A 56 -13.92 -1.20 2.27
N ASP A 57 -14.76 -1.02 1.23
CA ASP A 57 -16.20 -1.11 1.34
C ASP A 57 -16.68 -2.52 0.97
N LEU A 58 -17.08 -3.28 1.96
CA LEU A 58 -17.62 -4.64 1.79
C LEU A 58 -19.14 -4.68 1.88
N GLY A 59 -19.79 -3.53 1.63
CA GLY A 59 -21.23 -3.41 1.60
C GLY A 59 -21.87 -3.04 2.96
N ARG A 60 -23.13 -2.57 2.90
CA ARG A 60 -23.83 -2.05 4.07
C ARG A 60 -24.15 -3.14 5.10
N GLY A 61 -23.89 -2.83 6.37
CA GLY A 61 -24.21 -3.71 7.50
C GLY A 61 -23.18 -4.82 7.74
N GLN A 62 -22.06 -4.79 7.05
CA GLN A 62 -20.94 -5.71 7.24
C GLN A 62 -19.74 -5.01 7.91
N GLU A 63 -18.80 -5.81 8.41
CA GLU A 63 -17.52 -5.33 8.86
C GLU A 63 -16.75 -4.77 7.65
N ASP A 64 -16.23 -3.53 7.76
CA ASP A 64 -15.46 -2.91 6.68
C ASP A 64 -14.10 -3.59 6.46
N GLY A 65 -13.52 -3.43 5.28
CA GLY A 65 -12.22 -4.02 4.95
C GLY A 65 -11.08 -3.55 5.85
N ILE A 66 -11.21 -2.38 6.49
CA ILE A 66 -10.21 -1.87 7.43
C ILE A 66 -10.22 -2.67 8.72
N SER A 67 -11.40 -2.97 9.26
CA SER A 67 -11.56 -3.82 10.45
C SER A 67 -11.08 -5.24 10.19
N LEU A 68 -11.44 -5.79 9.02
CA LEU A 68 -10.93 -7.08 8.57
C LEU A 68 -9.40 -7.09 8.48
N ALA A 69 -8.80 -6.03 7.91
CA ALA A 69 -7.34 -5.91 7.81
C ALA A 69 -6.64 -5.92 9.19
N LYS A 70 -7.21 -5.22 10.19
CA LYS A 70 -6.72 -5.24 11.57
C LYS A 70 -6.73 -6.66 12.14
N THR A 71 -7.82 -7.38 11.93
CA THR A 71 -7.97 -8.77 12.36
C THR A 71 -6.97 -9.70 11.67
N ILE A 72 -6.83 -9.59 10.34
CA ILE A 72 -5.86 -10.39 9.56
C ILE A 72 -4.43 -10.12 10.00
N LYS A 73 -4.07 -8.85 10.18
CA LYS A 73 -2.72 -8.46 10.61
C LYS A 73 -2.36 -9.05 11.97
N SER A 74 -3.28 -8.97 12.93
CA SER A 74 -3.05 -9.46 14.30
C SER A 74 -3.07 -10.98 14.42
N ALA A 75 -3.98 -11.66 13.70
CA ALA A 75 -4.19 -13.10 13.83
C ALA A 75 -3.36 -13.95 12.87
N HIS A 76 -3.06 -13.45 11.68
CA HIS A 76 -2.46 -14.22 10.60
C HIS A 76 -1.12 -13.65 10.10
N GLY A 77 -0.85 -12.35 10.29
CA GLY A 77 0.36 -11.70 9.80
C GLY A 77 0.48 -11.69 8.26
N ILE A 78 -0.63 -11.91 7.54
CA ILE A 78 -0.65 -11.95 6.08
C ILE A 78 -0.63 -10.51 5.56
N PRO A 79 0.30 -10.16 4.66
CA PRO A 79 0.31 -8.85 4.02
C PRO A 79 -0.92 -8.65 3.14
N PHE A 80 -1.34 -7.41 2.99
CA PHE A 80 -2.49 -7.05 2.16
C PHE A 80 -2.27 -5.71 1.47
N LEU A 81 -3.03 -5.47 0.41
CA LEU A 81 -3.19 -4.18 -0.23
C LEU A 81 -4.68 -3.86 -0.39
N TYR A 82 -5.00 -2.58 -0.41
CA TYR A 82 -6.36 -2.13 -0.64
C TYR A 82 -6.63 -1.86 -2.12
N LEU A 83 -7.79 -2.32 -2.58
CA LEU A 83 -8.42 -1.94 -3.85
C LEU A 83 -9.70 -1.18 -3.47
N THR A 84 -9.78 0.13 -3.71
CA THR A 84 -10.89 0.91 -3.20
C THR A 84 -11.33 2.04 -4.12
N SER A 85 -12.63 2.31 -4.13
CA SER A 85 -13.22 3.50 -4.75
C SER A 85 -13.25 4.71 -3.80
N TYR A 86 -13.02 4.48 -2.50
CA TYR A 86 -13.09 5.51 -1.47
C TYR A 86 -11.74 6.16 -1.21
N PHE A 87 -11.71 7.49 -1.24
CA PHE A 87 -10.51 8.30 -1.02
C PHE A 87 -10.81 9.56 -0.20
N ASP A 88 -11.71 9.45 0.79
CA ASP A 88 -11.86 10.52 1.76
C ASP A 88 -10.74 10.45 2.82
N ASP A 89 -10.34 11.63 3.34
CA ASP A 89 -9.21 11.76 4.26
C ASP A 89 -9.37 10.89 5.52
N SER A 90 -10.60 10.68 5.99
CA SER A 90 -10.88 9.91 7.20
C SER A 90 -10.68 8.41 6.97
N THR A 91 -11.13 7.90 5.84
CA THR A 91 -10.96 6.50 5.45
C THR A 91 -9.51 6.18 5.17
N VAL A 92 -8.80 7.07 4.47
CA VAL A 92 -7.36 6.92 4.22
C VAL A 92 -6.57 6.94 5.52
N ALA A 93 -6.88 7.82 6.47
CA ALA A 93 -6.22 7.86 7.77
C ALA A 93 -6.40 6.53 8.54
N ARG A 94 -7.63 6.01 8.63
CA ARG A 94 -7.94 4.73 9.27
C ARG A 94 -7.24 3.56 8.59
N ALA A 95 -7.25 3.51 7.25
CA ALA A 95 -6.62 2.46 6.47
C ALA A 95 -5.09 2.47 6.62
N SER A 96 -4.47 3.66 6.71
CA SER A 96 -3.02 3.81 6.90
C SER A 96 -2.52 3.21 8.22
N GLU A 97 -3.32 3.28 9.29
CA GLU A 97 -2.99 2.66 10.60
C GLU A 97 -2.78 1.15 10.49
N THR A 98 -3.41 0.50 9.51
CA THR A 98 -3.28 -0.93 9.27
C THR A 98 -1.97 -1.32 8.57
N GLN A 99 -1.23 -0.32 8.03
CA GLN A 99 0.03 -0.49 7.30
C GLN A 99 -0.09 -1.45 6.10
N PRO A 100 -0.94 -1.15 5.12
CA PRO A 100 -1.06 -1.98 3.92
C PRO A 100 0.24 -1.96 3.11
N SER A 101 0.41 -2.95 2.25
CA SER A 101 1.56 -3.01 1.34
C SER A 101 1.47 -1.97 0.22
N ALA A 102 0.25 -1.67 -0.23
CA ALA A 102 -0.05 -0.67 -1.25
C ALA A 102 -1.55 -0.32 -1.25
N TYR A 103 -1.91 0.71 -2.03
CA TYR A 103 -3.29 1.09 -2.38
C TYR A 103 -3.43 1.12 -3.90
N VAL A 104 -4.55 0.63 -4.40
CA VAL A 104 -4.94 0.74 -5.81
C VAL A 104 -6.35 1.33 -5.87
N LEU A 105 -6.50 2.43 -6.61
CA LEU A 105 -7.79 3.10 -6.79
C LEU A 105 -8.60 2.44 -7.90
N LYS A 106 -9.88 2.22 -7.65
CA LYS A 106 -10.86 1.81 -8.65
C LYS A 106 -11.43 3.06 -9.37
N PRO A 107 -11.61 3.05 -10.70
CA PRO A 107 -11.23 1.97 -11.63
C PRO A 107 -9.71 1.96 -11.86
N PHE A 108 -9.10 0.78 -11.90
CA PHE A 108 -7.66 0.60 -12.12
C PHE A 108 -7.39 -0.06 -13.48
N GLN A 109 -6.18 0.12 -13.98
CA GLN A 109 -5.66 -0.60 -15.14
C GLN A 109 -4.77 -1.76 -14.69
N GLU A 110 -4.56 -2.75 -15.56
CA GLU A 110 -3.66 -3.89 -15.29
C GLU A 110 -2.29 -3.44 -14.78
N LYS A 111 -1.74 -2.36 -15.36
CA LYS A 111 -0.44 -1.79 -14.94
C LYS A 111 -0.43 -1.31 -13.48
N ASP A 112 -1.54 -0.76 -13.00
CA ASP A 112 -1.62 -0.22 -11.65
C ASP A 112 -1.62 -1.37 -10.62
N LEU A 113 -2.40 -2.42 -10.90
CA LEU A 113 -2.39 -3.62 -10.08
C LEU A 113 -1.04 -4.33 -10.14
N LYS A 114 -0.40 -4.39 -11.32
CA LYS A 114 0.93 -4.97 -11.48
C LYS A 114 1.96 -4.29 -10.57
N VAL A 115 2.04 -2.96 -10.61
CA VAL A 115 2.99 -2.19 -9.76
C VAL A 115 2.74 -2.48 -8.28
N ALA A 116 1.48 -2.48 -7.84
CA ALA A 116 1.12 -2.75 -6.45
C ALA A 116 1.51 -4.17 -6.01
N LEU A 117 1.29 -5.18 -6.88
CA LEU A 117 1.68 -6.56 -6.63
C LEU A 117 3.20 -6.74 -6.60
N ASP A 118 3.94 -6.05 -7.48
CA ASP A 118 5.40 -6.05 -7.47
C ASP A 118 5.95 -5.47 -6.15
N MET A 119 5.41 -4.36 -5.68
CA MET A 119 5.77 -3.76 -4.39
C MET A 119 5.45 -4.70 -3.22
N ALA A 120 4.28 -5.33 -3.21
CA ALA A 120 3.90 -6.30 -2.19
C ALA A 120 4.83 -7.52 -2.18
N THR A 121 5.17 -8.05 -3.37
CA THR A 121 6.10 -9.17 -3.53
C THR A 121 7.47 -8.83 -2.96
N TYR A 122 7.97 -7.64 -3.22
CA TYR A 122 9.24 -7.16 -2.68
C TYR A 122 9.22 -7.13 -1.14
N LYS A 123 8.18 -6.54 -0.54
CA LYS A 123 7.99 -6.52 0.93
C LYS A 123 7.90 -7.95 1.52
N CYS A 124 7.15 -8.85 0.89
CA CYS A 124 7.02 -10.24 1.33
C CYS A 124 8.35 -11.02 1.28
N SER A 125 9.19 -10.77 0.27
CA SER A 125 10.50 -11.42 0.14
C SER A 125 11.48 -10.99 1.24
N GLN A 126 11.25 -9.87 1.88
CA GLN A 126 12.06 -9.31 2.94
C GLN A 126 11.59 -9.71 4.35
N ALA A 127 10.32 -10.11 4.52
CA ALA A 127 9.77 -10.52 5.81
C ALA A 127 10.44 -11.76 6.43
N GLY A 128 11.21 -12.53 5.65
CA GLY A 128 12.00 -13.68 6.12
C GLY A 128 13.45 -13.37 6.51
N LYS A 129 13.91 -12.13 6.32
CA LYS A 129 15.25 -11.68 6.72
C LYS A 129 15.09 -10.47 7.63
N ALA A 130 15.08 -10.71 8.93
CA ALA A 130 15.04 -9.66 9.95
C ALA A 130 16.34 -8.84 9.92
N ALA A 131 16.38 -7.85 9.04
CA ALA A 131 17.15 -6.63 9.17
C ALA A 131 16.27 -5.53 8.58
N PRO A 132 16.10 -4.35 9.22
CA PRO A 132 15.41 -3.25 8.59
C PRO A 132 16.21 -2.89 7.35
N LEU A 133 15.69 -3.28 6.17
CA LEU A 133 16.26 -2.80 4.93
C LEU A 133 16.08 -1.28 4.93
N LYS A 134 17.19 -0.59 4.88
CA LYS A 134 17.21 0.82 4.54
C LYS A 134 16.51 0.92 3.18
N THR A 135 15.27 1.40 3.17
CA THR A 135 14.60 1.75 1.92
C THR A 135 15.48 2.81 1.28
N THR A 136 16.18 2.46 0.21
CA THR A 136 17.12 3.37 -0.46
C THR A 136 16.44 4.18 -1.54
N GLN A 137 15.21 3.81 -1.91
CA GLN A 137 14.44 4.44 -2.98
C GLN A 137 13.02 4.74 -2.54
N LEU A 138 12.50 5.88 -2.97
CA LEU A 138 11.12 6.32 -2.81
C LEU A 138 10.47 6.40 -4.20
N PHE A 139 9.25 5.90 -4.35
CA PHE A 139 8.50 6.05 -5.58
C PHE A 139 7.60 7.28 -5.50
N VAL A 140 7.77 8.19 -6.43
CA VAL A 140 7.03 9.46 -6.50
C VAL A 140 6.39 9.64 -7.87
N LYS A 141 5.34 10.46 -7.96
CA LYS A 141 4.78 10.87 -9.24
C LYS A 141 5.49 12.13 -9.73
N ASP A 142 5.97 12.09 -10.96
CA ASP A 142 6.49 13.27 -11.64
C ASP A 142 5.36 14.26 -11.99
N SER A 143 5.70 15.39 -12.60
CA SER A 143 4.75 16.43 -13.06
C SER A 143 3.78 15.92 -14.14
N LYS A 144 4.05 14.77 -14.77
CA LYS A 144 3.23 14.12 -15.80
C LYS A 144 2.40 12.97 -15.24
N GLY A 145 2.50 12.71 -13.91
CA GLY A 145 1.79 11.62 -13.22
C GLY A 145 2.43 10.24 -13.40
N VAL A 146 3.65 10.16 -13.93
CA VAL A 146 4.40 8.90 -14.07
C VAL A 146 5.11 8.59 -12.75
N MET A 147 5.02 7.35 -12.30
CA MET A 147 5.74 6.89 -11.11
C MET A 147 7.21 6.66 -11.44
N GLU A 148 8.09 7.35 -10.74
CA GLU A 148 9.54 7.15 -10.86
C GLU A 148 10.20 6.92 -9.50
N PRO A 149 11.26 6.11 -9.45
CA PRO A 149 12.04 5.92 -8.23
C PRO A 149 13.04 7.05 -8.05
N ILE A 150 13.04 7.67 -6.87
CA ILE A 150 14.10 8.59 -6.43
C ILE A 150 14.90 7.93 -5.30
N GLN A 151 16.21 8.13 -5.31
CA GLN A 151 17.05 7.67 -4.21
C GLN A 151 16.82 8.55 -2.97
N ILE A 152 16.74 7.95 -1.79
CA ILE A 152 16.60 8.72 -0.53
C ILE A 152 17.77 9.68 -0.35
N SER A 153 18.97 9.30 -0.82
CA SER A 153 20.17 10.16 -0.81
C SER A 153 20.06 11.40 -1.71
N GLU A 154 19.17 11.40 -2.71
CA GLU A 154 18.95 12.54 -3.62
C GLU A 154 17.97 13.56 -3.02
N ILE A 155 17.26 13.18 -1.96
CA ILE A 155 16.31 14.06 -1.30
C ILE A 155 17.06 15.06 -0.43
N LEU A 156 16.89 16.34 -0.71
CA LEU A 156 17.49 17.43 0.05
C LEU A 156 16.65 17.77 1.29
N PHE A 157 15.34 17.93 1.08
CA PHE A 157 14.41 18.23 2.17
C PHE A 157 12.96 17.96 1.78
N PHE A 158 12.10 17.89 2.79
CA PHE A 158 10.65 17.86 2.65
C PHE A 158 10.05 19.18 3.12
N SER A 159 9.00 19.65 2.43
CA SER A 159 8.21 20.79 2.90
C SER A 159 6.73 20.43 2.99
N ALA A 160 6.08 20.80 4.10
CA ALA A 160 4.64 20.64 4.26
C ALA A 160 3.87 21.70 3.47
N ASN A 161 2.73 21.28 2.91
CA ASN A 161 1.73 22.17 2.34
C ASN A 161 0.35 21.60 2.71
N ASP A 162 -0.19 22.06 3.83
CA ASP A 162 -1.44 21.58 4.44
C ASP A 162 -1.49 20.04 4.61
N ASN A 163 -2.24 19.34 3.74
CA ASN A 163 -2.40 17.89 3.78
C ASN A 163 -1.39 17.13 2.90
N TYR A 164 -0.49 17.83 2.25
CA TYR A 164 0.50 17.26 1.31
C TYR A 164 1.90 17.59 1.79
N CYS A 165 2.89 16.86 1.30
CA CYS A 165 4.26 17.30 1.38
C CYS A 165 4.92 17.30 0.01
N TYR A 166 5.91 18.14 -0.12
CA TYR A 166 6.78 18.16 -1.28
C TYR A 166 8.13 17.56 -0.92
N ILE A 167 8.63 16.70 -1.81
CA ILE A 167 10.00 16.22 -1.78
C ILE A 167 10.81 17.10 -2.71
N HIS A 168 11.91 17.62 -2.21
CA HIS A 168 12.83 18.45 -2.99
C HIS A 168 14.12 17.68 -3.22
N THR A 169 14.48 17.53 -4.50
CA THR A 169 15.79 17.02 -4.95
C THR A 169 16.56 18.17 -5.63
N ALA A 170 17.78 17.90 -6.09
CA ALA A 170 18.54 18.89 -6.84
C ALA A 170 17.95 19.18 -8.23
N GLN A 171 17.18 18.24 -8.80
CA GLN A 171 16.61 18.35 -10.15
C GLN A 171 15.16 18.79 -10.14
N GLU A 172 14.33 18.18 -9.31
CA GLU A 172 12.87 18.31 -9.36
C GLU A 172 12.22 18.37 -7.97
N LYS A 173 10.94 18.77 -8.00
CA LYS A 173 10.08 18.83 -6.82
C LYS A 173 8.87 17.92 -7.05
N TYR A 174 8.66 16.98 -6.14
CA TYR A 174 7.59 15.98 -6.23
C TYR A 174 6.51 16.25 -5.18
N LEU A 175 5.24 16.17 -5.61
CA LEU A 175 4.11 16.24 -4.68
C LEU A 175 3.81 14.83 -4.16
N VAL A 176 3.74 14.68 -2.84
CA VAL A 176 3.41 13.41 -2.20
C VAL A 176 2.18 13.58 -1.30
N LEU A 177 1.21 12.68 -1.46
CA LEU A 177 -0.05 12.68 -0.72
C LEU A 177 0.14 12.09 0.69
N HIS A 178 1.16 12.56 1.42
CA HIS A 178 1.44 12.18 2.80
C HIS A 178 1.65 13.43 3.65
N LYS A 179 1.22 13.39 4.90
CA LYS A 179 1.55 14.45 5.84
C LYS A 179 3.03 14.38 6.21
N LEU A 180 3.68 15.52 6.31
CA LEU A 180 5.10 15.61 6.67
C LEU A 180 5.42 14.85 7.98
N LYS A 181 4.50 14.86 8.94
CA LYS A 181 4.63 14.15 10.21
C LYS A 181 4.81 12.64 10.02
N ASP A 182 4.13 12.04 9.06
CA ASP A 182 4.19 10.60 8.81
C ASP A 182 5.53 10.24 8.15
N PHE A 183 6.04 11.11 7.28
CA PHE A 183 7.40 10.98 6.72
C PHE A 183 8.48 11.03 7.79
N VAL A 184 8.37 11.94 8.75
CA VAL A 184 9.36 12.04 9.84
C VAL A 184 9.49 10.74 10.59
N SER A 185 8.35 10.12 10.96
CA SER A 185 8.35 8.87 11.72
C SER A 185 8.92 7.69 10.93
N GLU A 186 8.67 7.66 9.61
CA GLU A 186 9.10 6.57 8.74
C GLU A 186 10.57 6.69 8.32
N TYR A 187 11.05 7.91 8.07
CA TYR A 187 12.39 8.17 7.49
C TYR A 187 13.41 8.76 8.47
N GLN A 188 13.03 8.97 9.73
CA GLN A 188 13.95 9.50 10.76
C GLN A 188 15.22 8.65 10.90
N MET A 189 15.14 7.34 10.67
CA MET A 189 16.28 6.41 10.70
C MET A 189 17.26 6.58 9.50
N HIS A 190 16.94 7.42 8.54
CA HIS A 190 17.72 7.65 7.31
C HIS A 190 18.46 8.99 7.31
N GLY A 191 18.61 9.64 8.47
CA GLY A 191 19.32 10.90 8.55
C GLY A 191 18.48 12.14 8.19
N PHE A 192 17.16 12.05 8.33
CA PHE A 192 16.26 13.18 8.18
C PHE A 192 15.92 13.79 9.54
N VAL A 193 16.06 15.11 9.66
CA VAL A 193 15.79 15.86 10.90
C VAL A 193 14.73 16.91 10.65
N GLN A 194 13.70 16.92 11.50
CA GLN A 194 12.69 17.97 11.46
C GLN A 194 13.25 19.24 12.12
N ILE A 195 13.38 20.31 11.34
CA ILE A 195 13.90 21.60 11.79
C ILE A 195 12.79 22.64 12.02
N HIS A 196 11.60 22.39 11.47
CA HIS A 196 10.43 23.25 11.60
C HIS A 196 9.16 22.42 11.44
N ARG A 197 8.01 22.89 11.94
CA ARG A 197 6.72 22.20 11.74
C ARG A 197 6.40 21.87 10.26
N SER A 198 6.98 22.63 9.33
CA SER A 198 6.77 22.47 7.89
C SER A 198 8.01 22.02 7.12
N TYR A 199 9.13 21.73 7.77
CA TYR A 199 10.38 21.38 7.10
C TYR A 199 11.13 20.25 7.79
N VAL A 200 11.57 19.28 6.98
CA VAL A 200 12.47 18.19 7.37
C VAL A 200 13.64 18.19 6.39
N ILE A 201 14.86 18.20 6.87
CA ILE A 201 16.08 18.22 6.05
C ILE A 201 16.83 16.91 6.11
N ASN A 202 17.51 16.57 5.04
CA ASN A 202 18.49 15.50 4.99
C ASN A 202 19.82 16.03 5.55
N ILE A 203 20.40 15.33 6.52
CA ILE A 203 21.67 15.70 7.15
C ILE A 203 22.84 14.77 6.75
N ASN A 204 22.62 13.86 5.77
CA ASN A 204 23.70 13.01 5.23
C ASN A 204 24.43 13.68 4.07
#